data_a82f55f79e9b05c798bbfc35cc74610e
#
_entry.id   a82f55f79e9b05c798bbfc35cc74610e
#
_cell.length_a   1.000
_cell.length_b   1.000
_cell.length_c   1.000
_cell.angle_alpha   90.00
_cell.angle_beta   90.00
_cell.angle_gamma   90.00
#
_symmetry.space_group_name_H-M   'P 1'
#
loop_
_entity.id
_entity.type
_entity.pdbx_description
1 polymer ?
#
loop_
_entity_poly.entity_id
_entity_poly.type
_entity_poly.pdbx_seq_one_letter_code
_entity_poly.pdbx_strand_id
1 'polypeptide(L)'
;YEGKGLLPVAVLMEGKFKSMYQNRVLPFKDNSFQATGKDNKMIVISDGDVIKNQLDKGVPLELGFDKWTNQLYGNKEFLMNCVNYLLDDNGLINIRSKDVDLPLLNKEEVYKNYTMAQMITVGLPIVILAIFGFLFTFLRKRKYSR
;
A
#
# COMPACT_ATOMS: atom_id res chain seq x y z
N TYR A 1 10.54 6.64 -28.32
CA TYR A 1 9.79 5.43 -27.94
C TYR A 1 8.35 5.54 -28.43
N GLU A 2 8.02 4.80 -29.43
CA GLU A 2 6.63 4.64 -29.89
C GLU A 2 5.98 3.57 -29.00
N GLY A 3 5.63 3.94 -27.77
CA GLY A 3 5.16 3.04 -26.73
C GLY A 3 3.81 2.42 -27.04
N LYS A 4 3.81 1.23 -27.54
CA LYS A 4 2.64 0.38 -27.59
C LYS A 4 2.64 -0.51 -26.34
N GLY A 5 2.09 -0.01 -25.21
CA GLY A 5 1.83 -0.80 -24.03
C GLY A 5 2.67 -0.43 -22.77
N LEU A 6 2.35 -1.08 -21.67
CA LEU A 6 3.07 -0.96 -20.40
C LEU A 6 4.37 -1.76 -20.48
N LEU A 7 5.50 -1.08 -20.19
CA LEU A 7 6.80 -1.76 -20.07
C LEU A 7 6.99 -2.19 -18.62
N PRO A 8 7.29 -3.48 -18.37
CA PRO A 8 7.61 -3.93 -17.03
C PRO A 8 8.97 -3.36 -16.60
N VAL A 9 8.98 -2.61 -15.49
CA VAL A 9 10.22 -2.08 -14.88
C VAL A 9 10.80 -3.04 -13.84
N ALA A 10 10.00 -3.97 -13.33
CA ALA A 10 10.43 -5.05 -12.44
C ALA A 10 9.62 -6.32 -12.76
N VAL A 11 10.25 -7.47 -12.65
CA VAL A 11 9.64 -8.77 -12.90
C VAL A 11 9.98 -9.72 -11.75
N LEU A 12 8.96 -10.31 -11.14
CA LEU A 12 9.08 -11.40 -10.19
C LEU A 12 9.01 -12.73 -10.96
N MET A 13 9.94 -13.61 -10.67
CA MET A 13 9.98 -14.97 -11.20
C MET A 13 10.04 -15.96 -10.04
N GLU A 14 9.20 -16.99 -10.09
CA GLU A 14 9.14 -18.03 -9.06
C GLU A 14 9.16 -19.42 -9.71
N GLY A 15 9.81 -20.37 -9.03
CA GLY A 15 9.85 -21.76 -9.46
C GLY A 15 11.25 -22.33 -9.51
N LYS A 16 11.41 -23.40 -10.29
CA LYS A 16 12.67 -24.13 -10.48
C LYS A 16 13.43 -23.57 -11.67
N PHE A 17 14.52 -22.88 -11.41
CA PHE A 17 15.37 -22.32 -12.47
C PHE A 17 16.29 -23.36 -13.04
N LYS A 18 16.38 -23.42 -14.37
CA LYS A 18 17.32 -24.27 -15.07
C LYS A 18 18.68 -23.61 -15.14
N SER A 19 19.74 -24.40 -14.94
CA SER A 19 21.10 -23.90 -15.11
C SER A 19 21.36 -23.55 -16.58
N MET A 20 22.07 -22.46 -16.83
CA MET A 20 22.53 -22.11 -18.17
C MET A 20 23.51 -23.15 -18.76
N TYR A 21 24.09 -24.00 -17.91
CA TYR A 21 24.98 -25.10 -18.29
C TYR A 21 24.23 -26.43 -18.47
N GLN A 22 22.91 -26.45 -18.37
CA GLN A 22 22.13 -27.64 -18.66
C GLN A 22 22.40 -28.08 -20.10
N ASN A 23 22.81 -29.34 -20.30
CA ASN A 23 23.19 -29.92 -21.59
C ASN A 23 24.41 -29.27 -22.25
N ARG A 24 25.29 -28.63 -21.46
CA ARG A 24 26.55 -28.04 -21.93
C ARG A 24 27.73 -28.62 -21.14
N VAL A 25 28.92 -28.51 -21.70
CA VAL A 25 30.17 -28.90 -21.01
C VAL A 25 30.42 -27.85 -19.92
N LEU A 26 30.62 -28.33 -18.70
CA LEU A 26 30.99 -27.46 -17.58
C LEU A 26 32.43 -26.96 -17.76
N PRO A 27 32.69 -25.66 -17.52
CA PRO A 27 34.06 -25.12 -17.63
C PRO A 27 34.98 -25.57 -16.49
N PHE A 28 34.44 -26.19 -15.45
CA PHE A 28 35.13 -26.72 -14.30
C PHE A 28 34.47 -28.02 -13.82
N LYS A 29 35.25 -28.88 -13.15
CA LYS A 29 34.70 -30.10 -12.54
C LYS A 29 34.03 -29.73 -11.22
N ASP A 30 32.73 -29.77 -11.16
CA ASP A 30 31.97 -29.57 -9.94
C ASP A 30 30.99 -30.75 -9.75
N ASN A 31 31.26 -31.50 -8.67
CA ASN A 31 30.42 -32.66 -8.32
C ASN A 31 29.08 -32.26 -7.69
N SER A 32 28.90 -30.99 -7.36
CA SER A 32 27.67 -30.44 -6.79
C SER A 32 26.74 -29.83 -7.84
N PHE A 33 27.12 -29.88 -9.12
CA PHE A 33 26.32 -29.30 -10.21
C PHE A 33 24.93 -29.90 -10.28
N GLN A 34 23.91 -29.01 -10.30
CA GLN A 34 22.53 -29.37 -10.50
C GLN A 34 22.02 -28.70 -11.79
N ALA A 35 21.47 -29.50 -12.71
CA ALA A 35 20.91 -29.00 -13.96
C ALA A 35 19.66 -28.15 -13.74
N THR A 36 18.91 -28.42 -12.67
CA THR A 36 17.73 -27.67 -12.24
C THR A 36 17.85 -27.39 -10.74
N GLY A 37 17.67 -26.15 -10.35
CA GLY A 37 17.69 -25.74 -8.95
C GLY A 37 16.44 -26.18 -8.17
N LYS A 38 16.46 -25.93 -6.88
CA LYS A 38 15.27 -26.02 -6.01
C LYS A 38 14.30 -24.86 -6.34
N ASP A 39 13.08 -24.96 -5.84
CA ASP A 39 12.14 -23.84 -5.90
C ASP A 39 12.78 -22.60 -5.27
N ASN A 40 12.76 -21.52 -6.01
CA ASN A 40 13.36 -20.25 -5.61
C ASN A 40 12.60 -19.07 -6.18
N LYS A 41 12.86 -17.88 -5.66
CA LYS A 41 12.27 -16.62 -6.10
C LYS A 41 13.37 -15.68 -6.59
N MET A 42 13.09 -14.91 -7.62
CA MET A 42 14.01 -13.92 -8.18
C MET A 42 13.23 -12.68 -8.60
N ILE A 43 13.74 -11.51 -8.27
CA ILE A 43 13.22 -10.22 -8.75
C ILE A 43 14.30 -9.59 -9.61
N VAL A 44 13.92 -9.23 -10.83
CA VAL A 44 14.80 -8.51 -11.76
C VAL A 44 14.21 -7.13 -11.96
N ILE A 45 15.02 -6.11 -11.71
CA ILE A 45 14.65 -4.69 -11.84
C ILE A 45 15.46 -4.11 -13.01
N SER A 46 14.79 -3.42 -13.94
CA SER A 46 15.42 -2.89 -15.15
C SER A 46 16.23 -1.61 -14.93
N ASP A 47 16.03 -0.96 -13.78
CA ASP A 47 16.73 0.28 -13.41
C ASP A 47 17.69 0.03 -12.24
N GLY A 48 19.00 0.14 -12.51
CA GLY A 48 20.03 -0.02 -11.49
C GLY A 48 20.14 1.17 -10.52
N ASP A 49 19.61 2.33 -10.89
CA ASP A 49 19.66 3.53 -10.04
C ASP A 49 18.63 3.51 -8.91
N VAL A 50 17.68 2.60 -8.96
CA VAL A 50 16.65 2.42 -7.91
C VAL A 50 17.26 2.20 -6.51
N ILE A 51 18.44 1.56 -6.43
CA ILE A 51 19.16 1.28 -5.18
C ILE A 51 20.26 2.32 -4.87
N LYS A 52 20.46 3.29 -5.74
CA LYS A 52 21.57 4.23 -5.64
C LYS A 52 21.18 5.46 -4.82
N ASN A 53 21.94 5.76 -3.78
CA ASN A 53 21.82 7.00 -3.04
C ASN A 53 22.41 8.17 -3.81
N GLN A 54 21.70 9.29 -3.87
CA GLN A 54 22.29 10.54 -4.33
C GLN A 54 23.28 11.09 -3.29
N LEU A 55 24.26 11.85 -3.75
CA LEU A 55 25.26 12.47 -2.88
C LEU A 55 25.03 13.98 -2.80
N ASP A 56 25.09 14.53 -1.60
CA ASP A 56 25.24 15.97 -1.37
C ASP A 56 26.56 16.23 -0.64
N LYS A 57 27.45 17.01 -1.28
CA LYS A 57 28.80 17.35 -0.79
C LYS A 57 29.58 16.10 -0.29
N GLY A 58 29.42 14.94 -0.96
CA GLY A 58 30.09 13.70 -0.61
C GLY A 58 29.39 12.87 0.47
N VAL A 59 28.28 13.34 1.03
CA VAL A 59 27.46 12.61 2.00
C VAL A 59 26.28 11.93 1.29
N PRO A 60 26.07 10.61 1.48
CA PRO A 60 24.93 9.93 0.89
C PRO A 60 23.62 10.44 1.52
N LEU A 61 22.67 10.80 0.67
CA LEU A 61 21.32 11.14 1.06
C LEU A 61 20.49 9.88 1.29
N GLU A 62 19.32 10.01 1.90
CA GLU A 62 18.41 8.88 2.06
C GLU A 62 18.03 8.27 0.72
N LEU A 63 17.90 6.94 0.68
CA LEU A 63 17.53 6.21 -0.53
C LEU A 63 16.14 6.64 -1.01
N GLY A 64 16.06 7.05 -2.27
CA GLY A 64 14.86 7.60 -2.89
C GLY A 64 14.72 9.13 -2.73
N PHE A 65 15.60 9.80 -2.00
CA PHE A 65 15.58 11.26 -1.94
C PHE A 65 16.19 11.85 -3.21
N ASP A 66 15.41 12.70 -3.88
CA ASP A 66 15.86 13.46 -5.05
C ASP A 66 16.15 14.91 -4.67
N LYS A 67 17.41 15.28 -4.74
CA LYS A 67 17.90 16.63 -4.40
C LYS A 67 17.41 17.74 -5.34
N TRP A 68 16.98 17.40 -6.56
CA TRP A 68 16.53 18.37 -7.53
C TRP A 68 15.08 18.78 -7.30
N THR A 69 14.24 17.81 -6.98
CA THR A 69 12.81 18.02 -6.68
C THR A 69 12.55 18.21 -5.18
N ASN A 70 13.56 17.93 -4.35
CA ASN A 70 13.47 17.93 -2.89
C ASN A 70 12.34 17.00 -2.38
N GLN A 71 12.14 15.86 -3.07
CA GLN A 71 11.12 14.88 -2.74
C GLN A 71 11.76 13.55 -2.37
N LEU A 72 11.11 12.85 -1.45
CA LEU A 72 11.44 11.48 -1.07
C LEU A 72 10.49 10.52 -1.78
N TYR A 73 11.05 9.65 -2.62
CA TYR A 73 10.34 8.59 -3.32
C TYR A 73 10.42 7.27 -2.56
N GLY A 74 9.48 6.35 -2.81
CA GLY A 74 9.36 5.08 -2.11
C GLY A 74 10.37 3.99 -2.47
N ASN A 75 11.56 4.34 -2.99
CA ASN A 75 12.58 3.38 -3.42
C ASN A 75 13.02 2.46 -2.28
N LYS A 76 13.23 3.01 -1.09
CA LYS A 76 13.64 2.26 0.11
C LYS A 76 12.57 1.23 0.50
N GLU A 77 11.31 1.66 0.54
CA GLU A 77 10.18 0.79 0.88
C GLU A 77 9.99 -0.30 -0.16
N PHE A 78 10.09 0.05 -1.43
CA PHE A 78 10.02 -0.92 -2.54
C PHE A 78 11.08 -2.00 -2.40
N LEU A 79 12.35 -1.63 -2.22
CA LEU A 79 13.44 -2.59 -2.09
C LEU A 79 13.32 -3.45 -0.83
N MET A 80 12.93 -2.84 0.29
CA MET A 80 12.68 -3.60 1.53
C MET A 80 11.55 -4.61 1.36
N ASN A 81 10.49 -4.23 0.65
CA ASN A 81 9.40 -5.14 0.34
C ASN A 81 9.84 -6.26 -0.60
N CYS A 82 10.68 -5.97 -1.59
CA CYS A 82 11.29 -7.00 -2.45
C CYS A 82 12.10 -8.01 -1.64
N VAL A 83 12.97 -7.54 -0.75
CA VAL A 83 13.78 -8.42 0.12
C VAL A 83 12.90 -9.25 1.06
N ASN A 84 11.93 -8.61 1.71
CA ASN A 84 10.99 -9.30 2.59
C ASN A 84 10.21 -10.38 1.84
N TYR A 85 9.79 -10.10 0.60
CA TYR A 85 9.09 -11.08 -0.24
C TYR A 85 9.97 -12.27 -0.61
N LEU A 86 11.24 -12.02 -0.95
CA LEU A 86 12.20 -13.08 -1.28
C LEU A 86 12.53 -13.99 -0.08
N LEU A 87 12.50 -13.44 1.14
CA LEU A 87 12.77 -14.14 2.39
C LEU A 87 11.51 -14.75 3.02
N ASP A 88 10.33 -14.44 2.49
CA ASP A 88 9.06 -14.91 3.05
C ASP A 88 8.67 -16.27 2.49
N ASP A 89 8.98 -17.33 3.25
CA ASP A 89 8.57 -18.69 2.92
C ASP A 89 7.13 -19.02 3.38
N ASN A 90 6.56 -18.20 4.27
CA ASN A 90 5.26 -18.45 4.91
C ASN A 90 4.12 -17.59 4.37
N GLY A 91 4.38 -16.68 3.44
CA GLY A 91 3.38 -15.77 2.86
C GLY A 91 2.90 -14.67 3.82
N LEU A 92 3.69 -14.35 4.86
CA LEU A 92 3.36 -13.31 5.85
C LEU A 92 3.29 -11.92 5.24
N ILE A 93 3.97 -11.70 4.12
CA ILE A 93 3.92 -10.41 3.41
C ILE A 93 2.51 -10.08 2.91
N ASN A 94 1.69 -11.10 2.62
CA ASN A 94 0.31 -10.91 2.19
C ASN A 94 -0.58 -10.30 3.28
N ILE A 95 -0.17 -10.40 4.55
CA ILE A 95 -0.87 -9.75 5.68
C ILE A 95 -0.59 -8.24 5.68
N ARG A 96 0.61 -7.82 5.24
CA ARG A 96 1.00 -6.42 5.14
C ARG A 96 0.33 -5.67 3.99
N SER A 97 0.00 -6.37 2.91
CA SER A 97 -0.68 -5.79 1.73
C SER A 97 -2.18 -5.59 1.94
N LYS A 98 -2.71 -5.92 3.12
CA LYS A 98 -4.09 -5.65 3.45
C LYS A 98 -4.23 -4.16 3.70
N ASP A 99 -4.62 -3.42 2.68
CA ASP A 99 -5.04 -2.03 2.81
C ASP A 99 -6.17 -1.96 3.83
N VAL A 100 -5.87 -1.37 4.98
CA VAL A 100 -6.89 -1.03 5.95
C VAL A 100 -7.50 0.28 5.49
N ASP A 101 -8.62 0.20 4.78
CA ASP A 101 -9.44 1.36 4.49
C ASP A 101 -9.92 1.96 5.81
N LEU A 102 -9.17 2.93 6.31
CA LEU A 102 -9.60 3.72 7.45
C LEU A 102 -10.68 4.68 6.92
N PRO A 103 -11.90 4.62 7.44
CA PRO A 103 -12.96 5.56 7.07
C PRO A 103 -12.61 6.96 7.61
N LEU A 104 -11.68 7.62 6.92
CA LEU A 104 -11.30 8.99 7.25
C LEU A 104 -12.37 9.93 6.73
N LEU A 105 -12.74 10.89 7.59
CA LEU A 105 -13.67 11.95 7.22
C LEU A 105 -13.11 12.75 6.03
N ASN A 106 -13.85 12.79 4.93
CA ASN A 106 -13.49 13.62 3.78
C ASN A 106 -13.64 15.11 4.16
N LYS A 107 -12.52 15.73 4.51
CA LYS A 107 -12.50 17.12 4.97
C LYS A 107 -13.04 18.09 3.92
N GLU A 108 -12.77 17.86 2.64
CA GLU A 108 -13.24 18.73 1.56
C GLU A 108 -14.77 18.74 1.45
N GLU A 109 -15.40 17.57 1.52
CA GLU A 109 -16.86 17.45 1.51
C GLU A 109 -17.52 18.08 2.73
N VAL A 110 -16.88 17.91 3.90
CA VAL A 110 -17.39 18.51 5.14
C VAL A 110 -17.29 20.03 5.09
N TYR A 111 -16.20 20.60 4.60
CA TYR A 111 -16.08 22.05 4.45
C TYR A 111 -17.05 22.61 3.40
N LYS A 112 -17.26 21.90 2.30
CA LYS A 112 -18.21 22.31 1.26
C LYS A 112 -19.66 22.31 1.75
N ASN A 113 -20.00 21.38 2.64
CA ASN A 113 -21.35 21.21 3.18
C ASN A 113 -21.41 21.52 4.69
N TYR A 114 -20.53 22.40 5.20
CA TYR A 114 -20.40 22.69 6.63
C TYR A 114 -21.73 23.08 7.29
N THR A 115 -22.49 23.98 6.66
CA THR A 115 -23.79 24.44 7.19
C THR A 115 -24.80 23.30 7.28
N MET A 116 -24.82 22.40 6.28
CA MET A 116 -25.74 21.26 6.27
C MET A 116 -25.34 20.23 7.34
N ALA A 117 -24.04 19.94 7.47
CA ALA A 117 -23.52 19.06 8.52
C ALA A 117 -23.84 19.61 9.91
N GLN A 118 -23.69 20.91 10.12
CA GLN A 118 -24.02 21.58 11.38
C GLN A 118 -25.53 21.53 11.67
N MET A 119 -26.38 21.81 10.70
CA MET A 119 -27.84 21.70 10.84
C MET A 119 -28.30 20.31 11.23
N ILE A 120 -27.73 19.27 10.60
CA ILE A 120 -28.07 17.89 10.91
C ILE A 120 -27.57 17.52 12.30
N THR A 121 -26.33 17.85 12.64
CA THR A 121 -25.71 17.41 13.89
C THR A 121 -26.35 18.08 15.12
N VAL A 122 -26.74 19.33 15.03
CA VAL A 122 -27.34 20.10 16.14
C VAL A 122 -28.86 20.14 16.06
N GLY A 123 -29.42 20.34 14.86
CA GLY A 123 -30.86 20.53 14.68
C GLY A 123 -31.65 19.23 14.86
N LEU A 124 -31.15 18.12 14.31
CA LEU A 124 -31.86 16.83 14.37
C LEU A 124 -32.10 16.34 15.81
N PRO A 125 -31.12 16.33 16.73
CA PRO A 125 -31.36 15.95 18.12
C PRO A 125 -32.39 16.85 18.81
N ILE A 126 -32.37 18.17 18.56
CA ILE A 126 -33.32 19.09 19.14
C ILE A 126 -34.76 18.82 18.67
N VAL A 127 -34.91 18.56 17.37
CA VAL A 127 -36.23 18.20 16.79
C VAL A 127 -36.76 16.89 17.39
N ILE A 128 -35.89 15.88 17.53
CA ILE A 128 -36.27 14.59 18.13
C ILE A 128 -36.73 14.80 19.58
N LEU A 129 -36.00 15.59 20.39
CA LEU A 129 -36.40 15.89 21.76
C LEU A 129 -37.71 16.67 21.85
N ALA A 130 -37.94 17.63 20.96
CA ALA A 130 -39.17 18.39 20.92
C ALA A 130 -40.38 17.51 20.57
N ILE A 131 -40.23 16.62 19.57
CA ILE A 131 -41.28 15.64 19.19
C ILE A 131 -41.54 14.68 20.36
N PHE A 132 -40.51 14.17 20.99
CA PHE A 132 -40.64 13.29 22.16
C PHE A 132 -41.37 13.99 23.30
N GLY A 133 -40.98 15.21 23.65
CA GLY A 133 -41.63 16.02 24.70
C GLY A 133 -43.08 16.31 24.39
N PHE A 134 -43.40 16.63 23.14
CA PHE A 134 -44.79 16.85 22.69
C PHE A 134 -45.61 15.58 22.80
N LEU A 135 -45.14 14.47 22.27
CA LEU A 135 -45.80 13.18 22.38
C LEU A 135 -46.03 12.75 23.82
N PHE A 136 -45.01 12.90 24.65
CA PHE A 136 -45.09 12.54 26.06
C PHE A 136 -46.16 13.38 26.80
N THR A 137 -46.17 14.70 26.61
CA THR A 137 -47.16 15.55 27.22
C THR A 137 -48.54 15.28 26.69
N PHE A 138 -48.71 15.01 25.39
CA PHE A 138 -50.00 14.68 24.78
C PHE A 138 -50.56 13.36 25.34
N LEU A 139 -49.73 12.31 25.38
CA LEU A 139 -50.13 11.02 25.95
C LEU A 139 -50.46 11.09 27.42
N ARG A 140 -49.69 11.88 28.18
CA ARG A 140 -49.94 12.13 29.61
C ARG A 140 -51.26 12.87 29.84
N LYS A 141 -51.52 13.92 29.08
CA LYS A 141 -52.82 14.62 29.15
C LYS A 141 -53.97 13.67 28.85
N ARG A 142 -53.88 12.87 27.77
CA ARG A 142 -54.92 11.90 27.41
C ARG A 142 -55.18 10.84 28.48
N LYS A 143 -54.13 10.41 29.21
CA LYS A 143 -54.23 9.40 30.24
C LYS A 143 -54.72 9.92 31.56
N TYR A 144 -54.42 11.19 31.92
CA TYR A 144 -54.69 11.71 33.26
C TYR A 144 -55.70 12.89 33.26
N SER A 145 -56.14 13.36 32.10
CA SER A 145 -57.21 14.34 31.98
C SER A 145 -58.56 13.64 31.71
N ARG A 146 -59.03 12.96 32.74
CA ARG A 146 -60.44 12.57 32.91
C ARG A 146 -60.98 13.26 34.12
#